data_998cd9c099fef943dc9be6c16aa74510
#
_entry.id   998cd9c099fef943dc9be6c16aa74510
#
_cell.length_a   1.000
_cell.length_b   1.000
_cell.length_c   1.000
_cell.angle_alpha   90.00
_cell.angle_beta   90.00
_cell.angle_gamma   90.00
#
_symmetry.space_group_name_H-M   'P 1'
#
loop_
_entity.id
_entity.type
_entity.pdbx_description
1 polymer ?
#
loop_
_entity_poly.entity_id
_entity_poly.type
_entity_poly.pdbx_seq_one_letter_code
_entity_poly.pdbx_strand_id
1 'polypeptide(L)'
;MRQRRIFPRSYGDLISFKAQDAAYGCDWKKWARFANSLKLKIAARLYNNVPAKAMQLVEEAASNKAGLMTSTDDDFLFCKATVKSSGSDDYVYGTGNGILSPSASRSVMNFMLGAKDPRVRFIYTKNSFNSSVVQAFIDKGRYDDLPSEVKANVIRDKDGNFEKWGGMGEPWVRYTSVPIVLDAKASHAAGKLSDEMYEEYFNPGLRYEIKLDDDHVKDYSPFSYYSTEMRKGRDDFQLPTAMTQSANGKIDMNVLQDTEDNPLYSMYMTAGEVNLYLAEFACLKGSAIGGKTYQEWYYAGVRASVEEYDKLAKSNKIPYYYDEGNPGIYAYDKFEKTIALQKGEIDTMLATDNIKLTGTKSADLEKIYLQLMRHFSEQPDDQYVTARRSGYPKVGSKLLPFEKFDGIALSAIPRRFVVSEPTKDDIMRDIVMKAYEEEGFKTLGTNSQGVQYNGGNAPLNVERVWPDKNAPQWGTPKE
;
A
#
# COMPACT_ATOMS: atom_id res chain seq x y z
N MET A 1 20.07 30.29 -13.49
CA MET A 1 21.10 29.74 -12.58
C MET A 1 21.90 28.68 -13.31
N ARG A 2 23.21 28.84 -13.47
CA ARG A 2 24.08 27.79 -14.05
C ARG A 2 24.08 26.61 -13.06
N GLN A 3 23.54 25.47 -13.48
CA GLN A 3 23.71 24.20 -12.74
C GLN A 3 25.22 23.94 -12.60
N ARG A 4 25.78 24.14 -11.42
CA ARG A 4 27.08 23.59 -11.09
C ARG A 4 26.96 22.08 -11.17
N ARG A 5 27.78 21.44 -11.99
CA ARG A 5 27.89 19.97 -12.00
C ARG A 5 28.34 19.54 -10.60
N ILE A 6 27.44 18.96 -9.85
CA ILE A 6 27.66 18.52 -8.45
C ILE A 6 28.51 17.24 -8.41
N PHE A 7 28.59 16.52 -9.53
CA PHE A 7 29.33 15.26 -9.59
C PHE A 7 30.67 15.44 -10.28
N PRO A 8 31.75 14.85 -9.72
CA PRO A 8 33.07 14.84 -10.34
C PRO A 8 33.06 14.13 -11.70
N ARG A 9 34.03 14.40 -12.52
CA ARG A 9 34.20 13.82 -13.87
C ARG A 9 34.46 12.31 -13.84
N SER A 10 34.94 11.80 -12.72
CA SER A 10 35.18 10.38 -12.45
C SER A 10 34.67 10.00 -11.07
N TYR A 11 33.97 8.85 -10.97
CA TYR A 11 33.52 8.31 -9.70
C TYR A 11 34.65 7.72 -8.85
N GLY A 12 35.80 7.42 -9.46
CA GLY A 12 36.94 6.85 -8.78
C GLY A 12 37.68 7.82 -7.84
N ASP A 13 37.42 9.14 -8.01
CA ASP A 13 38.08 10.18 -7.22
C ASP A 13 37.29 10.53 -5.94
N LEU A 14 36.17 9.84 -5.67
CA LEU A 14 35.35 10.10 -4.52
C LEU A 14 35.78 9.30 -3.30
N ILE A 15 35.83 9.98 -2.15
CA ILE A 15 36.12 9.33 -0.87
C ILE A 15 35.02 8.33 -0.55
N SER A 16 35.40 7.11 -0.19
CA SER A 16 34.50 6.06 0.22
C SER A 16 34.29 6.10 1.73
N PHE A 17 33.02 6.35 2.14
CA PHE A 17 32.60 6.25 3.53
C PHE A 17 32.00 4.87 3.86
N LYS A 18 31.92 3.97 2.89
CA LYS A 18 31.40 2.58 3.01
C LYS A 18 30.25 2.41 4.01
N ALA A 19 30.53 2.02 5.24
CA ALA A 19 29.52 1.73 6.25
C ALA A 19 28.68 2.94 6.69
N GLN A 20 29.14 4.18 6.47
CA GLN A 20 28.32 5.36 6.73
C GLN A 20 27.28 5.64 5.63
N ASP A 21 27.46 5.07 4.45
CA ASP A 21 26.45 5.09 3.40
C ASP A 21 25.59 3.83 3.50
N ALA A 22 24.55 3.90 4.33
CA ALA A 22 23.62 2.79 4.56
C ALA A 22 22.73 2.46 3.35
N ALA A 23 22.69 3.32 2.32
CA ALA A 23 21.86 3.11 1.14
C ALA A 23 22.59 2.27 0.07
N TYR A 24 23.77 2.71 -0.35
CA TYR A 24 24.46 2.13 -1.49
C TYR A 24 25.93 1.76 -1.21
N GLY A 25 26.39 1.89 0.04
CA GLY A 25 27.76 1.58 0.41
C GLY A 25 28.82 2.38 -0.38
N CYS A 26 28.49 3.61 -0.76
CA CYS A 26 29.28 4.49 -1.62
C CYS A 26 29.36 4.06 -3.10
N ASP A 27 28.37 3.35 -3.61
CA ASP A 27 28.22 3.21 -5.05
C ASP A 27 27.70 4.54 -5.66
N TRP A 28 28.63 5.39 -6.06
CA TRP A 28 28.32 6.70 -6.61
C TRP A 28 27.58 6.66 -7.95
N LYS A 29 27.63 5.54 -8.67
CA LYS A 29 26.85 5.35 -9.90
C LYS A 29 25.38 5.17 -9.56
N LYS A 30 25.08 4.43 -8.50
CA LYS A 30 23.70 4.28 -7.99
C LYS A 30 23.18 5.62 -7.47
N TRP A 31 23.98 6.36 -6.71
CA TRP A 31 23.62 7.71 -6.28
C TRP A 31 23.35 8.67 -7.44
N ALA A 32 24.14 8.60 -8.51
CA ALA A 32 23.93 9.41 -9.70
C ALA A 32 22.63 9.03 -10.43
N ARG A 33 22.31 7.74 -10.55
CA ARG A 33 21.05 7.25 -11.10
C ARG A 33 19.85 7.68 -10.24
N PHE A 34 19.95 7.55 -8.92
CA PHE A 34 18.94 8.02 -7.98
C PHE A 34 18.65 9.51 -8.18
N ALA A 35 19.69 10.36 -8.12
CA ALA A 35 19.54 11.80 -8.29
C ALA A 35 18.96 12.19 -9.66
N ASN A 36 19.30 11.45 -10.72
CA ASN A 36 18.75 11.66 -12.04
C ASN A 36 17.28 11.20 -12.13
N SER A 37 16.94 10.07 -11.51
CA SER A 37 15.58 9.53 -11.49
C SER A 37 14.61 10.41 -10.67
N LEU A 38 15.10 11.07 -9.63
CA LEU A 38 14.31 12.00 -8.83
C LEU A 38 13.70 13.15 -9.67
N LYS A 39 14.32 13.49 -10.82
CA LYS A 39 13.75 14.45 -11.77
C LYS A 39 12.39 14.01 -12.31
N LEU A 40 12.15 12.70 -12.48
CA LEU A 40 10.86 12.18 -12.94
C LEU A 40 9.76 12.44 -11.89
N LYS A 41 10.08 12.21 -10.64
CA LYS A 41 9.16 12.50 -9.51
C LYS A 41 8.85 14.01 -9.42
N ILE A 42 9.85 14.85 -9.61
CA ILE A 42 9.68 16.32 -9.69
C ILE A 42 8.82 16.69 -10.91
N ALA A 43 9.11 16.13 -12.09
CA ALA A 43 8.35 16.38 -13.31
C ALA A 43 6.87 16.01 -13.15
N ALA A 44 6.57 14.87 -12.49
CA ALA A 44 5.19 14.47 -12.21
C ALA A 44 4.42 15.49 -11.36
N ARG A 45 5.10 16.15 -10.42
CA ARG A 45 4.49 17.21 -9.60
C ARG A 45 4.33 18.54 -10.33
N LEU A 46 5.18 18.81 -11.34
CA LEU A 46 5.14 20.03 -12.14
C LEU A 46 4.13 19.95 -13.30
N TYR A 47 3.78 18.74 -13.75
CA TYR A 47 3.12 18.52 -15.04
C TYR A 47 1.81 19.29 -15.20
N ASN A 48 0.98 19.38 -14.18
CA ASN A 48 -0.32 20.05 -14.29
C ASN A 48 -0.20 21.58 -14.51
N ASN A 49 0.89 22.19 -14.05
CA ASN A 49 1.07 23.64 -14.15
C ASN A 49 2.01 24.06 -15.29
N VAL A 50 3.06 23.29 -15.53
CA VAL A 50 4.09 23.59 -16.51
C VAL A 50 4.47 22.35 -17.32
N PRO A 51 3.55 21.79 -18.11
CA PRO A 51 3.72 20.50 -18.77
C PRO A 51 4.93 20.46 -19.72
N ALA A 52 5.22 21.53 -20.44
CA ALA A 52 6.38 21.62 -21.31
C ALA A 52 7.70 21.49 -20.53
N LYS A 53 7.80 22.16 -19.37
CA LYS A 53 8.98 22.05 -18.51
C LYS A 53 9.11 20.69 -17.86
N ALA A 54 7.99 20.12 -17.43
CA ALA A 54 7.97 18.75 -16.89
C ALA A 54 8.47 17.73 -17.93
N MET A 55 7.96 17.81 -19.16
CA MET A 55 8.38 16.93 -20.25
C MET A 55 9.85 17.11 -20.60
N GLN A 56 10.34 18.37 -20.64
CA GLN A 56 11.77 18.64 -20.83
C GLN A 56 12.63 17.95 -19.78
N LEU A 57 12.24 18.02 -18.49
CA LEU A 57 12.97 17.35 -17.41
C LEU A 57 13.02 15.83 -17.57
N VAL A 58 11.92 15.25 -18.05
CA VAL A 58 11.84 13.80 -18.31
C VAL A 58 12.80 13.40 -19.43
N GLU A 59 12.81 14.15 -20.54
CA GLU A 59 13.70 13.89 -21.67
C GLU A 59 15.18 14.08 -21.30
N GLU A 60 15.47 15.15 -20.54
CA GLU A 60 16.82 15.37 -19.98
C GLU A 60 17.25 14.21 -19.07
N ALA A 61 16.34 13.69 -18.23
CA ALA A 61 16.63 12.57 -17.35
C ALA A 61 16.87 11.27 -18.15
N ALA A 62 16.00 11.00 -19.13
CA ALA A 62 16.09 9.79 -19.96
C ALA A 62 17.34 9.76 -20.86
N SER A 63 17.85 10.93 -21.29
CA SER A 63 19.06 11.02 -22.13
C SER A 63 20.36 11.25 -21.34
N ASN A 64 20.27 11.36 -20.00
CA ASN A 64 21.42 11.65 -19.15
C ASN A 64 22.36 10.43 -19.07
N LYS A 65 23.67 10.67 -19.18
CA LYS A 65 24.71 9.63 -19.10
C LYS A 65 24.77 8.89 -17.77
N ALA A 66 24.24 9.48 -16.70
CA ALA A 66 24.14 8.79 -15.41
C ALA A 66 23.19 7.58 -15.46
N GLY A 67 22.23 7.59 -16.42
CA GLY A 67 21.18 6.60 -16.49
C GLY A 67 20.06 6.87 -15.47
N LEU A 68 19.08 5.98 -15.46
CA LEU A 68 17.95 5.97 -14.54
C LEU A 68 17.93 4.65 -13.75
N MET A 69 17.27 4.66 -12.61
CA MET A 69 17.02 3.49 -11.77
C MET A 69 15.92 2.64 -12.42
N THR A 70 16.23 1.87 -13.44
CA THR A 70 15.27 1.04 -14.17
C THR A 70 15.43 -0.46 -13.89
N SER A 71 16.37 -0.82 -13.04
CA SER A 71 16.61 -2.17 -12.52
C SER A 71 16.44 -2.20 -11.01
N THR A 72 15.85 -3.26 -10.48
CA THR A 72 15.70 -3.50 -9.02
C THR A 72 17.04 -3.58 -8.27
N ASP A 73 18.16 -3.72 -8.98
CA ASP A 73 19.50 -3.61 -8.39
C ASP A 73 19.85 -2.20 -7.93
N ASP A 74 19.16 -1.19 -8.46
CA ASP A 74 19.37 0.21 -8.13
C ASP A 74 18.43 0.73 -7.04
N ASP A 75 17.52 -0.10 -6.55
CA ASP A 75 16.53 0.31 -5.57
C ASP A 75 17.14 0.95 -4.34
N PHE A 76 16.58 2.08 -3.94
CA PHE A 76 16.88 2.69 -2.66
C PHE A 76 15.99 2.09 -1.58
N LEU A 77 16.45 0.97 -1.02
CA LEU A 77 15.91 0.37 0.18
C LEU A 77 16.78 0.79 1.36
N PHE A 78 16.18 1.41 2.34
CA PHE A 78 16.89 1.90 3.53
C PHE A 78 16.50 1.08 4.74
N CYS A 79 17.49 0.52 5.44
CA CYS A 79 17.26 -0.12 6.73
C CYS A 79 17.13 0.95 7.81
N LYS A 80 15.89 1.18 8.24
CA LYS A 80 15.56 2.23 9.20
C LYS A 80 15.92 1.85 10.63
N ALA A 81 15.74 0.60 11.00
CA ALA A 81 16.05 0.06 12.31
C ALA A 81 16.71 -1.31 12.17
N THR A 82 17.74 -1.56 12.97
CA THR A 82 18.45 -2.85 13.00
C THR A 82 18.22 -3.61 14.29
N VAL A 83 17.61 -2.95 15.28
CA VAL A 83 17.28 -3.51 16.60
C VAL A 83 15.95 -2.94 17.06
N LYS A 84 15.24 -3.71 17.85
CA LYS A 84 14.01 -3.27 18.50
C LYS A 84 14.30 -2.10 19.42
N SER A 85 13.81 -0.94 19.07
CA SER A 85 13.69 0.16 19.99
C SER A 85 12.28 0.23 20.54
N SER A 86 12.07 0.83 21.69
CA SER A 86 10.76 0.85 22.35
C SER A 86 9.68 1.53 21.49
N GLY A 87 8.98 0.77 20.70
CA GLY A 87 7.64 1.04 20.21
C GLY A 87 7.45 2.09 19.12
N SER A 88 7.85 3.34 19.28
CA SER A 88 7.49 4.41 18.31
C SER A 88 8.53 4.70 17.25
N ASP A 89 9.75 4.23 17.43
CA ASP A 89 10.85 4.56 16.52
C ASP A 89 10.84 3.72 15.25
N ASP A 90 10.11 2.61 15.24
CA ASP A 90 10.05 1.64 14.18
C ASP A 90 9.00 2.00 13.11
N TYR A 91 8.18 3.02 13.37
CA TYR A 91 7.19 3.47 12.39
C TYR A 91 7.86 4.12 11.19
N VAL A 92 7.68 3.53 10.02
CA VAL A 92 8.18 4.07 8.75
C VAL A 92 7.62 5.45 8.48
N TYR A 93 6.37 5.69 8.85
CA TYR A 93 5.66 6.89 8.44
C TYR A 93 5.11 7.72 9.60
N GLY A 94 5.30 7.35 10.84
CA GLY A 94 4.83 8.12 12.00
C GLY A 94 3.35 8.55 11.91
N THR A 95 2.56 7.85 11.08
CA THR A 95 1.19 8.22 10.75
C THR A 95 0.21 7.32 11.51
N GLY A 96 -1.01 7.80 11.67
CA GLY A 96 -2.10 7.04 12.25
C GLY A 96 -2.33 5.66 11.63
N ASN A 97 -1.90 5.45 10.39
CA ASN A 97 -1.98 4.15 9.71
C ASN A 97 -1.15 3.07 10.40
N GLY A 98 0.02 3.40 10.92
CA GLY A 98 0.82 2.46 11.70
C GLY A 98 0.17 2.11 13.03
N ILE A 99 -0.59 3.03 13.61
CA ILE A 99 -1.23 2.85 14.92
C ILE A 99 -2.54 2.05 14.80
N LEU A 100 -3.32 2.29 13.75
CA LEU A 100 -4.69 1.80 13.66
C LEU A 100 -4.85 0.53 12.83
N SER A 101 -3.79 0.05 12.15
CA SER A 101 -3.86 -1.13 11.26
C SER A 101 -5.19 -1.19 10.50
N PRO A 102 -5.46 -0.21 9.61
CA PRO A 102 -6.77 -0.10 8.99
C PRO A 102 -7.08 -1.34 8.17
N SER A 103 -8.35 -1.72 8.15
CA SER A 103 -8.83 -2.83 7.33
C SER A 103 -8.62 -2.56 5.85
N ALA A 104 -8.43 -3.62 5.08
CA ALA A 104 -8.35 -3.52 3.63
C ALA A 104 -9.69 -3.04 3.03
N SER A 105 -9.64 -2.05 2.14
CA SER A 105 -10.81 -1.62 1.39
C SER A 105 -11.28 -2.72 0.44
N ARG A 106 -12.60 -2.99 0.42
CA ARG A 106 -13.20 -4.01 -0.44
C ARG A 106 -12.90 -3.78 -1.93
N SER A 107 -13.03 -2.56 -2.40
CA SER A 107 -12.77 -2.22 -3.81
C SER A 107 -11.33 -2.48 -4.21
N VAL A 108 -10.39 -2.09 -3.36
CA VAL A 108 -8.96 -2.33 -3.58
C VAL A 108 -8.64 -3.82 -3.53
N MET A 109 -9.17 -4.53 -2.53
CA MET A 109 -8.97 -5.97 -2.40
C MET A 109 -9.51 -6.72 -3.61
N ASN A 110 -10.74 -6.42 -4.04
CA ASN A 110 -11.36 -7.03 -5.21
C ASN A 110 -10.57 -6.73 -6.50
N PHE A 111 -10.05 -5.50 -6.66
CA PHE A 111 -9.20 -5.15 -7.78
C PHE A 111 -7.92 -6.00 -7.80
N MET A 112 -7.24 -6.14 -6.66
CA MET A 112 -5.99 -6.89 -6.57
C MET A 112 -6.22 -8.40 -6.74
N LEU A 113 -7.22 -8.97 -6.07
CA LEU A 113 -7.55 -10.40 -6.21
C LEU A 113 -8.02 -10.72 -7.63
N GLY A 114 -8.85 -9.87 -8.24
CA GLY A 114 -9.28 -10.02 -9.64
C GLY A 114 -8.13 -9.91 -10.64
N ALA A 115 -7.10 -9.13 -10.31
CA ALA A 115 -5.86 -9.03 -11.06
C ALA A 115 -4.89 -10.20 -10.78
N LYS A 116 -5.15 -11.05 -9.80
CA LYS A 116 -4.18 -12.02 -9.26
C LYS A 116 -2.86 -11.35 -8.90
N ASP A 117 -2.95 -10.16 -8.26
CA ASP A 117 -1.80 -9.33 -7.92
C ASP A 117 -1.11 -9.87 -6.66
N PRO A 118 0.12 -10.40 -6.74
CA PRO A 118 0.80 -11.00 -5.59
C PRO A 118 1.06 -10.01 -4.46
N ARG A 119 1.11 -8.69 -4.74
CA ARG A 119 1.34 -7.66 -3.73
C ARG A 119 0.27 -7.62 -2.65
N VAL A 120 -0.92 -8.17 -2.91
CA VAL A 120 -1.98 -8.30 -1.89
C VAL A 120 -1.46 -9.00 -0.63
N ARG A 121 -0.59 -10.00 -0.82
CA ARG A 121 -0.03 -10.83 0.25
C ARG A 121 1.05 -10.14 1.07
N PHE A 122 1.66 -9.11 0.52
CA PHE A 122 2.71 -8.34 1.18
C PHE A 122 2.14 -7.08 1.87
N ILE A 123 1.14 -6.46 1.23
CA ILE A 123 0.51 -5.23 1.74
C ILE A 123 -0.48 -5.53 2.87
N TYR A 124 -1.18 -6.69 2.80
CA TYR A 124 -2.22 -7.04 3.76
C TYR A 124 -1.89 -8.33 4.50
N THR A 125 -2.43 -8.45 5.72
CA THR A 125 -2.33 -9.67 6.51
C THR A 125 -3.34 -10.70 6.05
N LYS A 126 -3.04 -11.99 6.26
CA LYS A 126 -4.06 -13.04 6.17
C LYS A 126 -5.13 -12.82 7.25
N ASN A 127 -6.39 -13.16 6.97
CA ASN A 127 -7.41 -13.24 8.01
C ASN A 127 -7.09 -14.39 8.99
N SER A 128 -7.77 -14.44 10.12
CA SER A 128 -7.47 -15.43 11.17
C SER A 128 -8.03 -16.84 10.89
N PHE A 129 -8.84 -17.00 9.85
CA PHE A 129 -9.52 -18.27 9.56
C PHE A 129 -8.64 -19.20 8.70
N ASN A 130 -7.62 -19.82 9.31
CA ASN A 130 -6.90 -20.93 8.69
C ASN A 130 -7.72 -22.24 8.76
N SER A 131 -7.21 -23.33 8.18
CA SER A 131 -7.95 -24.60 8.13
C SER A 131 -8.24 -25.17 9.52
N SER A 132 -7.33 -24.97 10.47
CA SER A 132 -7.51 -25.43 11.86
C SER A 132 -8.62 -24.66 12.57
N VAL A 133 -8.68 -23.34 12.36
CA VAL A 133 -9.76 -22.48 12.90
C VAL A 133 -11.10 -22.88 12.28
N VAL A 134 -11.16 -23.05 10.96
CA VAL A 134 -12.38 -23.49 10.28
C VAL A 134 -12.85 -24.85 10.84
N GLN A 135 -11.93 -25.82 11.00
CA GLN A 135 -12.27 -27.11 11.58
C GLN A 135 -12.80 -26.99 13.01
N ALA A 136 -12.22 -26.10 13.82
CA ALA A 136 -12.70 -25.87 15.18
C ALA A 136 -14.15 -25.33 15.22
N PHE A 137 -14.53 -24.48 14.28
CA PHE A 137 -15.93 -24.06 14.14
C PHE A 137 -16.84 -25.22 13.72
N ILE A 138 -16.38 -26.09 12.81
CA ILE A 138 -17.11 -27.30 12.41
C ILE A 138 -17.31 -28.20 13.61
N ASP A 139 -16.26 -28.53 14.37
CA ASP A 139 -16.28 -29.40 15.54
C ASP A 139 -17.24 -28.95 16.64
N LYS A 140 -17.42 -27.61 16.75
CA LYS A 140 -18.37 -27.01 17.68
C LYS A 140 -19.81 -26.89 17.11
N GLY A 141 -20.06 -27.39 15.90
CA GLY A 141 -21.35 -27.25 15.22
C GLY A 141 -21.68 -25.81 14.79
N ARG A 142 -20.67 -24.96 14.66
CA ARG A 142 -20.78 -23.52 14.38
C ARG A 142 -20.30 -23.12 12.97
N TYR A 143 -20.36 -24.04 12.02
CA TYR A 143 -19.96 -23.78 10.64
C TYR A 143 -20.69 -22.54 10.04
N ASP A 144 -21.96 -22.38 10.38
CA ASP A 144 -22.77 -21.27 9.87
C ASP A 144 -22.36 -19.91 10.44
N ASP A 145 -21.63 -19.87 11.55
CA ASP A 145 -21.05 -18.66 12.11
C ASP A 145 -19.82 -18.16 11.36
N LEU A 146 -19.19 -19.00 10.53
CA LEU A 146 -18.05 -18.58 9.74
C LEU A 146 -18.40 -17.38 8.85
N PRO A 147 -17.44 -16.44 8.61
CA PRO A 147 -17.62 -15.35 7.67
C PRO A 147 -18.04 -15.86 6.29
N SER A 148 -18.94 -15.14 5.63
CA SER A 148 -19.50 -15.53 4.32
C SER A 148 -18.39 -15.75 3.26
N GLU A 149 -17.40 -14.87 3.21
CA GLU A 149 -16.26 -14.99 2.30
C GLU A 149 -15.36 -16.19 2.61
N VAL A 150 -15.23 -16.58 3.88
CA VAL A 150 -14.52 -17.80 4.30
C VAL A 150 -15.32 -19.03 3.89
N LYS A 151 -16.62 -19.09 4.25
CA LYS A 151 -17.51 -20.22 3.87
C LYS A 151 -17.53 -20.47 2.37
N ALA A 152 -17.55 -19.45 1.57
CA ALA A 152 -17.55 -19.55 0.10
C ALA A 152 -16.33 -20.30 -0.47
N ASN A 153 -15.24 -20.35 0.30
CA ASN A 153 -13.99 -21.02 -0.10
C ASN A 153 -13.70 -22.30 0.67
N VAL A 154 -14.59 -22.75 1.56
CA VAL A 154 -14.43 -24.02 2.29
C VAL A 154 -15.07 -25.16 1.51
N ILE A 155 -14.29 -26.19 1.19
CA ILE A 155 -14.80 -27.46 0.68
C ILE A 155 -14.72 -28.47 1.81
N ARG A 156 -15.88 -29.11 2.10
CA ARG A 156 -16.01 -30.12 3.14
C ARG A 156 -16.06 -31.50 2.54
N ASP A 157 -15.54 -32.47 3.27
CA ASP A 157 -15.64 -33.90 2.94
C ASP A 157 -17.06 -34.45 3.19
N LYS A 158 -17.26 -35.73 2.91
CA LYS A 158 -18.53 -36.45 3.10
C LYS A 158 -19.03 -36.46 4.56
N ASP A 159 -18.12 -36.33 5.52
CA ASP A 159 -18.41 -36.34 6.96
C ASP A 159 -18.58 -34.93 7.51
N GLY A 160 -18.48 -33.89 6.64
CA GLY A 160 -18.69 -32.50 6.96
C GLY A 160 -17.46 -31.74 7.46
N ASN A 161 -16.29 -32.39 7.50
CA ASN A 161 -15.04 -31.78 7.94
C ASN A 161 -14.39 -30.96 6.84
N PHE A 162 -13.47 -30.07 7.22
CA PHE A 162 -12.66 -29.34 6.26
C PHE A 162 -11.81 -30.31 5.43
N GLU A 163 -12.00 -30.30 4.12
CA GLU A 163 -11.23 -31.11 3.18
C GLU A 163 -10.10 -30.28 2.55
N LYS A 164 -10.45 -29.13 1.97
CA LYS A 164 -9.51 -28.24 1.26
C LYS A 164 -10.10 -26.86 1.03
N TRP A 165 -9.24 -25.94 0.62
CA TRP A 165 -9.66 -24.65 0.13
C TRP A 165 -10.13 -24.72 -1.33
N GLY A 166 -11.24 -24.06 -1.63
CA GLY A 166 -11.76 -23.82 -2.97
C GLY A 166 -11.18 -22.56 -3.62
N GLY A 167 -11.85 -22.06 -4.64
CA GLY A 167 -11.46 -20.82 -5.33
C GLY A 167 -10.01 -20.85 -5.83
N MET A 168 -9.25 -19.83 -5.51
CA MET A 168 -7.83 -19.75 -5.85
C MET A 168 -6.90 -20.53 -4.89
N GLY A 169 -7.45 -21.09 -3.82
CA GLY A 169 -6.67 -21.80 -2.79
C GLY A 169 -5.82 -20.85 -1.92
N GLU A 170 -5.06 -21.47 -0.98
CA GLU A 170 -4.05 -20.74 -0.21
C GLU A 170 -2.92 -20.24 -1.13
N PRO A 171 -2.34 -19.05 -0.89
CA PRO A 171 -2.69 -18.10 0.19
C PRO A 171 -3.86 -17.16 -0.13
N TRP A 172 -4.40 -17.18 -1.33
CA TRP A 172 -5.33 -16.19 -1.89
C TRP A 172 -6.67 -16.07 -1.13
N VAL A 173 -7.23 -17.21 -0.71
CA VAL A 173 -8.52 -17.27 -0.01
C VAL A 173 -8.49 -16.67 1.40
N ARG A 174 -7.29 -16.34 1.89
CA ARG A 174 -7.09 -15.75 3.22
C ARG A 174 -7.11 -14.23 3.22
N TYR A 175 -7.33 -13.59 2.06
CA TYR A 175 -7.39 -12.14 1.94
C TYR A 175 -8.84 -11.71 1.75
N THR A 176 -9.39 -11.10 2.78
CA THR A 176 -10.78 -10.67 2.87
C THR A 176 -10.83 -9.22 3.29
N SER A 177 -11.92 -8.53 2.99
CA SER A 177 -12.02 -7.10 3.12
C SER A 177 -13.37 -6.65 3.65
N VAL A 178 -13.44 -5.41 4.10
CA VAL A 178 -14.68 -4.78 4.54
C VAL A 178 -15.11 -3.69 3.58
N PRO A 179 -16.41 -3.39 3.47
CA PRO A 179 -16.89 -2.19 2.80
C PRO A 179 -16.28 -0.94 3.43
N ILE A 180 -16.02 0.10 2.62
CA ILE A 180 -15.60 1.40 3.15
C ILE A 180 -16.83 2.06 3.80
N VAL A 181 -16.84 2.09 5.13
CA VAL A 181 -17.87 2.73 5.91
C VAL A 181 -17.21 3.49 7.05
N LEU A 182 -17.36 4.82 7.07
CA LEU A 182 -16.76 5.65 8.13
C LEU A 182 -17.54 5.57 9.44
N ASP A 183 -18.85 5.40 9.38
CA ASP A 183 -19.72 5.19 10.53
C ASP A 183 -20.70 4.07 10.19
N ALA A 184 -20.33 2.85 10.54
CA ALA A 184 -21.11 1.65 10.23
C ALA A 184 -22.49 1.69 10.87
N LYS A 185 -22.60 2.19 12.11
CA LYS A 185 -23.87 2.28 12.83
C LYS A 185 -24.83 3.28 12.18
N ALA A 186 -24.32 4.46 11.82
CA ALA A 186 -25.12 5.46 11.12
C ALA A 186 -25.52 5.02 9.72
N SER A 187 -24.59 4.38 8.98
CA SER A 187 -24.86 3.84 7.64
C SER A 187 -25.88 2.71 7.66
N HIS A 188 -25.81 1.82 8.65
CA HIS A 188 -26.81 0.79 8.87
C HIS A 188 -28.18 1.38 9.21
N ALA A 189 -28.24 2.31 10.16
CA ALA A 189 -29.49 3.00 10.54
C ALA A 189 -30.13 3.77 9.36
N ALA A 190 -29.32 4.24 8.42
CA ALA A 190 -29.74 4.92 7.20
C ALA A 190 -30.11 3.96 6.05
N GLY A 191 -30.06 2.64 6.25
CA GLY A 191 -30.34 1.62 5.23
C GLY A 191 -29.30 1.52 4.11
N LYS A 192 -28.10 2.09 4.31
CA LYS A 192 -27.00 2.06 3.34
C LYS A 192 -26.12 0.83 3.50
N LEU A 193 -26.17 0.18 4.64
CA LEU A 193 -25.48 -1.06 4.97
C LEU A 193 -26.55 -2.07 5.37
N SER A 194 -26.53 -3.27 4.76
CA SER A 194 -27.50 -4.32 5.09
C SER A 194 -27.27 -4.88 6.49
N ASP A 195 -28.33 -5.44 7.10
CA ASP A 195 -28.27 -6.09 8.41
C ASP A 195 -27.17 -7.18 8.43
N GLU A 196 -27.14 -8.02 7.40
CA GLU A 196 -26.14 -9.09 7.26
C GLU A 196 -24.71 -8.55 7.27
N MET A 197 -24.41 -7.54 6.47
CA MET A 197 -23.09 -6.92 6.43
C MET A 197 -22.73 -6.21 7.73
N TYR A 198 -23.71 -5.55 8.37
CA TYR A 198 -23.48 -4.89 9.63
C TYR A 198 -23.16 -5.89 10.75
N GLU A 199 -23.94 -6.95 10.85
CA GLU A 199 -23.72 -8.01 11.85
C GLU A 199 -22.43 -8.81 11.57
N GLU A 200 -22.11 -9.06 10.32
CA GLU A 200 -20.92 -9.84 9.98
C GLU A 200 -19.61 -9.08 10.23
N TYR A 201 -19.55 -7.80 9.86
CA TYR A 201 -18.28 -7.07 9.83
C TYR A 201 -18.12 -6.01 10.92
N PHE A 202 -19.22 -5.43 11.41
CA PHE A 202 -19.16 -4.27 12.30
C PHE A 202 -19.78 -4.49 13.67
N ASN A 203 -20.61 -5.51 13.82
CA ASN A 203 -21.25 -5.84 15.09
C ASN A 203 -21.40 -7.38 15.26
N PRO A 204 -20.32 -8.16 15.09
CA PRO A 204 -20.43 -9.63 15.09
C PRO A 204 -20.74 -10.23 16.47
N GLY A 205 -20.69 -9.45 17.55
CA GLY A 205 -20.82 -9.97 18.91
C GLY A 205 -19.79 -11.07 19.17
N LEU A 206 -20.24 -12.22 19.70
CA LEU A 206 -19.39 -13.38 19.96
C LEU A 206 -19.30 -14.36 18.78
N ARG A 207 -19.73 -13.95 17.59
CA ARG A 207 -19.83 -14.83 16.42
C ARG A 207 -18.50 -15.49 16.05
N TYR A 208 -17.39 -14.77 16.22
CA TYR A 208 -16.06 -15.26 15.86
C TYR A 208 -15.23 -15.70 17.06
N GLU A 209 -15.83 -15.78 18.24
CA GLU A 209 -15.17 -16.32 19.41
C GLU A 209 -15.38 -17.83 19.51
N ILE A 210 -14.30 -18.53 19.87
CA ILE A 210 -14.39 -19.95 20.26
C ILE A 210 -13.86 -20.11 21.68
N LYS A 211 -14.68 -20.73 22.54
CA LYS A 211 -14.26 -21.24 23.83
C LYS A 211 -13.50 -22.55 23.59
N LEU A 212 -12.20 -22.53 23.80
CA LEU A 212 -11.33 -23.69 23.61
C LEU A 212 -11.38 -24.61 24.83
N ASP A 213 -11.28 -24.04 26.02
CA ASP A 213 -11.47 -24.68 27.33
C ASP A 213 -12.07 -23.69 28.34
N ASP A 214 -12.11 -24.04 29.64
CA ASP A 214 -12.76 -23.20 30.64
C ASP A 214 -12.06 -21.86 30.84
N ASP A 215 -10.77 -21.78 30.58
CA ASP A 215 -9.93 -20.59 30.83
C ASP A 215 -9.58 -19.81 29.57
N HIS A 216 -9.83 -20.38 28.36
CA HIS A 216 -9.38 -19.81 27.10
C HIS A 216 -10.52 -19.57 26.12
N VAL A 217 -10.75 -18.31 25.80
CA VAL A 217 -11.59 -17.86 24.69
C VAL A 217 -10.69 -17.17 23.69
N LYS A 218 -10.86 -17.49 22.43
CA LYS A 218 -10.11 -16.85 21.33
C LYS A 218 -11.06 -16.22 20.35
N ASP A 219 -10.80 -14.95 20.02
CA ASP A 219 -11.48 -14.19 18.98
C ASP A 219 -10.66 -14.21 17.68
N TYR A 220 -11.33 -14.39 16.55
CA TYR A 220 -10.73 -14.49 15.23
C TYR A 220 -11.20 -13.37 14.31
N SER A 221 -10.25 -12.64 13.71
CA SER A 221 -10.58 -11.59 12.76
C SER A 221 -11.00 -12.14 11.41
N PRO A 222 -12.19 -11.76 10.90
CA PRO A 222 -12.68 -12.22 9.60
C PRO A 222 -12.07 -11.50 8.42
N PHE A 223 -11.28 -10.45 8.62
CA PHE A 223 -10.76 -9.63 7.53
C PHE A 223 -9.28 -9.31 7.68
N SER A 224 -8.70 -8.90 6.55
CA SER A 224 -7.31 -8.49 6.41
C SER A 224 -7.13 -7.03 6.84
N TYR A 225 -5.96 -6.77 7.42
CA TYR A 225 -5.50 -5.42 7.77
C TYR A 225 -4.28 -5.08 6.93
N TYR A 226 -3.91 -3.81 6.86
CA TYR A 226 -2.58 -3.45 6.39
C TYR A 226 -1.52 -4.10 7.28
N SER A 227 -0.49 -4.69 6.65
CA SER A 227 0.60 -5.34 7.38
C SER A 227 1.38 -4.32 8.21
N THR A 228 1.37 -4.51 9.53
CA THR A 228 2.15 -3.67 10.45
C THR A 228 3.64 -3.96 10.33
N GLU A 229 4.00 -5.19 10.02
CA GLU A 229 5.37 -5.66 9.87
C GLU A 229 6.08 -5.00 8.69
N MET A 230 5.33 -4.62 7.65
CA MET A 230 5.86 -3.85 6.52
C MET A 230 6.18 -2.40 6.88
N ARG A 231 5.64 -1.87 7.97
CA ARG A 231 5.67 -0.44 8.31
C ARG A 231 6.46 -0.13 9.55
N LYS A 232 6.44 -1.00 10.54
CA LYS A 232 7.09 -0.76 11.84
C LYS A 232 8.08 -1.84 12.24
N GLY A 233 8.29 -2.85 11.39
CA GLY A 233 9.03 -4.03 11.77
C GLY A 233 8.15 -5.03 12.52
N ARG A 234 8.73 -6.17 12.76
CA ARG A 234 8.03 -7.28 13.38
C ARG A 234 8.25 -7.28 14.88
N ASP A 235 7.17 -7.20 15.61
CA ASP A 235 7.11 -7.52 17.03
C ASP A 235 6.81 -9.01 17.23
N ASP A 236 6.40 -9.38 18.42
CA ASP A 236 5.93 -10.71 18.74
C ASP A 236 4.79 -11.11 17.79
N PHE A 237 4.93 -12.26 17.16
CA PHE A 237 3.94 -12.80 16.25
C PHE A 237 3.41 -14.13 16.75
N GLN A 238 2.10 -14.24 16.86
CA GLN A 238 1.40 -15.47 17.22
C GLN A 238 0.53 -15.93 16.07
N LEU A 239 0.69 -17.18 15.65
CA LEU A 239 -0.18 -17.77 14.64
C LEU A 239 -1.63 -17.83 15.16
N PRO A 240 -2.61 -17.50 14.32
CA PRO A 240 -4.02 -17.71 14.62
C PRO A 240 -4.32 -19.20 14.57
N THR A 241 -4.23 -19.87 15.71
CA THR A 241 -4.48 -21.31 15.84
C THR A 241 -5.62 -21.54 16.82
N ALA A 242 -6.48 -22.49 16.50
CA ALA A 242 -7.56 -22.86 17.37
C ALA A 242 -7.14 -23.90 18.43
N MET A 243 -6.18 -24.76 18.11
CA MET A 243 -5.84 -25.87 18.99
C MET A 243 -4.41 -26.36 18.74
N THR A 244 -3.52 -26.02 19.65
CA THR A 244 -2.29 -26.78 19.86
C THR A 244 -2.43 -27.52 21.18
N GLN A 245 -2.41 -28.83 21.15
CA GLN A 245 -2.39 -29.62 22.38
C GLN A 245 -0.94 -29.91 22.77
N SER A 246 -0.58 -29.52 24.00
CA SER A 246 0.67 -29.96 24.60
C SER A 246 0.62 -31.46 24.93
N ALA A 247 1.76 -32.11 25.22
CA ALA A 247 1.88 -33.53 25.52
C ALA A 247 1.01 -33.99 26.71
N ASN A 248 0.52 -33.09 27.55
CA ASN A 248 -0.39 -33.35 28.67
C ASN A 248 -1.86 -33.04 28.36
N GLY A 249 -2.21 -32.84 27.09
CA GLY A 249 -3.58 -32.59 26.64
C GLY A 249 -4.12 -31.19 26.88
N LYS A 250 -3.30 -30.26 27.43
CA LYS A 250 -3.68 -28.87 27.58
C LYS A 250 -3.46 -28.10 26.27
N ILE A 251 -4.34 -27.16 26.01
CA ILE A 251 -4.20 -26.25 24.88
C ILE A 251 -3.09 -25.25 25.17
N ASP A 252 -2.09 -25.19 24.33
CA ASP A 252 -1.02 -24.21 24.42
C ASP A 252 -1.24 -23.11 23.36
N MET A 253 -1.65 -21.97 23.84
CA MET A 253 -1.93 -20.80 23.00
C MET A 253 -0.66 -20.07 22.55
N ASN A 254 0.51 -20.45 23.11
CA ASN A 254 1.77 -19.69 22.93
C ASN A 254 2.82 -20.44 22.13
N VAL A 255 2.52 -21.65 21.65
CA VAL A 255 3.50 -22.54 20.99
C VAL A 255 4.14 -21.94 19.74
N LEU A 256 3.51 -20.96 19.12
CA LEU A 256 3.90 -20.46 17.81
C LEU A 256 4.15 -18.94 17.86
N GLN A 257 4.89 -18.48 18.85
CA GLN A 257 5.38 -17.11 18.90
C GLN A 257 6.74 -17.00 18.22
N ASP A 258 6.89 -15.96 17.46
CA ASP A 258 8.18 -15.50 16.98
C ASP A 258 8.49 -14.14 17.65
N THR A 259 9.53 -14.15 18.47
CA THR A 259 9.98 -12.98 19.24
C THR A 259 11.25 -12.36 18.68
N GLU A 260 11.65 -12.77 17.47
CA GLU A 260 12.82 -12.19 16.83
C GLU A 260 12.60 -10.72 16.51
N ASP A 261 13.58 -9.91 16.92
CA ASP A 261 13.68 -8.52 16.50
C ASP A 261 14.29 -8.44 15.10
N ASN A 262 13.49 -7.99 14.16
CA ASN A 262 13.87 -7.98 12.75
C ASN A 262 14.19 -6.57 12.25
N PRO A 263 15.17 -6.44 11.34
CA PRO A 263 15.45 -5.15 10.72
C PRO A 263 14.26 -4.66 9.90
N LEU A 264 14.02 -3.35 9.94
CA LEU A 264 12.97 -2.69 9.17
C LEU A 264 13.55 -1.99 7.95
N TYR A 265 13.24 -2.49 6.77
CA TYR A 265 13.56 -1.85 5.51
C TYR A 265 12.36 -1.09 4.95
N SER A 266 12.63 0.05 4.33
CA SER A 266 11.63 0.91 3.66
C SER A 266 12.07 1.23 2.25
N MET A 267 11.10 1.33 1.34
CA MET A 267 11.33 1.83 -0.03
C MET A 267 11.31 3.35 -0.04
N TYR A 268 12.36 3.97 -0.58
CA TYR A 268 12.43 5.42 -0.78
C TYR A 268 12.25 5.82 -2.25
N MET A 269 12.91 5.11 -3.15
CA MET A 269 12.71 5.21 -4.59
C MET A 269 13.18 3.92 -5.24
N THR A 270 12.42 3.41 -6.19
CA THR A 270 12.66 2.09 -6.77
C THR A 270 12.48 2.07 -8.28
N ALA A 271 12.93 1.01 -8.91
CA ALA A 271 12.77 0.79 -10.34
C ALA A 271 11.31 0.72 -10.77
N GLY A 272 10.43 0.17 -9.92
CA GLY A 272 8.99 0.12 -10.17
C GLY A 272 8.42 1.52 -10.36
N GLU A 273 8.72 2.43 -9.42
CA GLU A 273 8.30 3.83 -9.48
C GLU A 273 8.82 4.52 -10.74
N VAL A 274 10.12 4.38 -11.02
CA VAL A 274 10.79 5.05 -12.13
C VAL A 274 10.23 4.59 -13.48
N ASN A 275 10.09 3.28 -13.67
CA ASN A 275 9.54 2.72 -14.89
C ASN A 275 8.06 3.14 -15.10
N LEU A 276 7.26 3.19 -14.03
CA LEU A 276 5.87 3.64 -14.11
C LEU A 276 5.75 5.14 -14.42
N TYR A 277 6.64 6.00 -13.90
CA TYR A 277 6.70 7.40 -14.34
C TYR A 277 7.09 7.52 -15.81
N LEU A 278 8.05 6.74 -16.29
CA LEU A 278 8.39 6.73 -17.72
C LEU A 278 7.21 6.26 -18.57
N ALA A 279 6.45 5.27 -18.13
CA ALA A 279 5.22 4.84 -18.78
C ALA A 279 4.18 5.97 -18.85
N GLU A 280 3.95 6.66 -17.73
CA GLU A 280 3.05 7.81 -17.65
C GLU A 280 3.43 8.88 -18.69
N PHE A 281 4.69 9.35 -18.64
CA PHE A 281 5.14 10.42 -19.51
C PHE A 281 5.20 10.02 -20.99
N ALA A 282 5.59 8.79 -21.31
CA ALA A 282 5.56 8.30 -22.69
C ALA A 282 4.12 8.16 -23.23
N CYS A 283 3.17 7.74 -22.39
CA CYS A 283 1.76 7.70 -22.73
C CYS A 283 1.17 9.12 -22.92
N LEU A 284 1.47 10.05 -22.02
CA LEU A 284 1.05 11.46 -22.13
C LEU A 284 1.62 12.11 -23.38
N LYS A 285 2.89 11.91 -23.69
CA LYS A 285 3.58 12.41 -24.87
C LYS A 285 3.06 11.78 -26.16
N GLY A 286 2.61 10.52 -26.13
CA GLY A 286 2.20 9.75 -27.29
C GLY A 286 3.37 9.25 -28.15
N SER A 287 4.59 9.20 -27.60
CA SER A 287 5.79 8.69 -28.26
C SER A 287 6.80 8.14 -27.26
N ALA A 288 7.76 7.37 -27.75
CA ALA A 288 8.80 6.73 -26.93
C ALA A 288 9.61 7.77 -26.13
N ILE A 289 10.06 7.36 -24.94
CA ILE A 289 11.01 8.06 -24.09
C ILE A 289 12.15 7.10 -23.74
N GLY A 290 13.39 7.55 -23.85
CA GLY A 290 14.55 6.70 -23.58
C GLY A 290 14.63 5.45 -24.48
N GLY A 291 14.06 5.53 -25.68
CA GLY A 291 14.06 4.45 -26.67
C GLY A 291 13.01 3.37 -26.46
N LYS A 292 12.12 3.48 -25.46
CA LYS A 292 11.04 2.52 -25.19
C LYS A 292 9.67 3.17 -25.24
N THR A 293 8.68 2.38 -25.61
CA THR A 293 7.25 2.73 -25.61
C THR A 293 6.71 2.77 -24.19
N TYR A 294 5.53 3.40 -24.00
CA TYR A 294 4.88 3.39 -22.69
C TYR A 294 4.47 1.98 -22.24
N GLN A 295 4.15 1.09 -23.18
CA GLN A 295 3.82 -0.30 -22.88
C GLN A 295 5.03 -1.04 -22.30
N GLU A 296 6.20 -0.89 -22.91
CA GLU A 296 7.44 -1.51 -22.43
C GLU A 296 7.79 -1.00 -21.02
N TRP A 297 7.68 0.31 -20.78
CA TRP A 297 7.90 0.88 -19.46
C TRP A 297 6.87 0.42 -18.44
N TYR A 298 5.60 0.36 -18.83
CA TYR A 298 4.53 -0.09 -17.95
C TYR A 298 4.74 -1.52 -17.45
N TYR A 299 4.96 -2.47 -18.37
CA TYR A 299 5.16 -3.86 -17.97
C TYR A 299 6.44 -4.06 -17.18
N ALA A 300 7.52 -3.33 -17.51
CA ALA A 300 8.74 -3.32 -16.70
C ALA A 300 8.47 -2.76 -15.29
N GLY A 301 7.71 -1.68 -15.17
CA GLY A 301 7.38 -1.06 -13.89
C GLY A 301 6.50 -1.93 -13.01
N VAL A 302 5.47 -2.55 -13.58
CA VAL A 302 4.60 -3.47 -12.83
C VAL A 302 5.37 -4.68 -12.32
N ARG A 303 6.22 -5.28 -13.18
CA ARG A 303 7.08 -6.43 -12.80
C ARG A 303 8.03 -6.04 -11.67
N ALA A 304 8.77 -4.95 -11.83
CA ALA A 304 9.70 -4.46 -10.82
C ALA A 304 8.98 -4.20 -9.49
N SER A 305 7.81 -3.55 -9.53
CA SER A 305 7.03 -3.29 -8.32
C SER A 305 6.65 -4.55 -7.56
N VAL A 306 6.27 -5.63 -8.24
CA VAL A 306 5.95 -6.91 -7.57
C VAL A 306 7.20 -7.54 -6.96
N GLU A 307 8.32 -7.55 -7.69
CA GLU A 307 9.60 -8.09 -7.22
C GLU A 307 10.15 -7.31 -6.02
N GLU A 308 9.98 -5.98 -6.01
CA GLU A 308 10.38 -5.10 -4.93
C GLU A 308 9.58 -5.35 -3.64
N TYR A 309 8.26 -5.55 -3.76
CA TYR A 309 7.41 -5.90 -2.63
C TYR A 309 7.76 -7.28 -2.07
N ASP A 310 8.05 -8.28 -2.90
CA ASP A 310 8.51 -9.60 -2.46
C ASP A 310 9.85 -9.50 -1.72
N LYS A 311 10.81 -8.76 -2.29
CA LYS A 311 12.11 -8.49 -1.66
C LYS A 311 11.96 -7.78 -0.32
N LEU A 312 11.09 -6.78 -0.24
CA LEU A 312 10.83 -6.04 0.99
C LEU A 312 10.20 -6.95 2.06
N ALA A 313 9.19 -7.73 1.67
CA ALA A 313 8.53 -8.69 2.54
C ALA A 313 9.51 -9.73 3.12
N LYS A 314 10.41 -10.24 2.29
CA LYS A 314 11.49 -11.14 2.70
C LYS A 314 12.45 -10.48 3.68
N SER A 315 12.88 -9.24 3.37
CA SER A 315 13.84 -8.51 4.19
C SER A 315 13.28 -8.14 5.57
N ASN A 316 11.99 -7.80 5.63
CA ASN A 316 11.28 -7.47 6.86
C ASN A 316 10.72 -8.71 7.57
N LYS A 317 10.97 -9.91 7.04
CA LYS A 317 10.53 -11.21 7.58
C LYS A 317 9.05 -11.18 7.97
N ILE A 318 8.19 -10.72 7.08
CA ILE A 318 6.76 -10.62 7.39
C ILE A 318 6.16 -12.01 7.62
N PRO A 319 5.09 -12.15 8.43
CA PRO A 319 4.47 -13.43 8.72
C PRO A 319 4.06 -14.19 7.47
N TYR A 320 4.23 -15.51 7.49
CA TYR A 320 3.96 -16.45 6.39
C TYR A 320 4.91 -16.34 5.18
N TYR A 321 5.97 -15.51 5.25
CA TYR A 321 7.02 -15.51 4.23
C TYR A 321 8.05 -16.59 4.55
N TYR A 322 8.08 -17.64 3.77
CA TYR A 322 9.06 -18.74 3.89
C TYR A 322 9.34 -19.38 2.52
N ASP A 323 10.51 -19.98 2.39
CA ASP A 323 10.88 -20.74 1.19
C ASP A 323 10.06 -22.02 1.11
N GLU A 324 9.49 -22.34 -0.06
CA GLU A 324 8.70 -23.55 -0.27
C GLU A 324 9.51 -24.79 0.11
N GLY A 325 8.92 -25.66 0.94
CA GLY A 325 9.61 -26.85 1.48
C GLY A 325 10.32 -26.63 2.82
N ASN A 326 10.40 -25.40 3.34
CA ASN A 326 10.93 -25.09 4.67
C ASN A 326 9.97 -24.17 5.47
N PRO A 327 8.77 -24.66 5.81
CA PRO A 327 7.72 -23.83 6.40
C PRO A 327 7.99 -23.43 7.86
N GLY A 328 8.93 -24.05 8.56
CA GLY A 328 9.22 -23.74 9.97
C GLY A 328 7.96 -23.84 10.85
N ILE A 329 7.67 -22.79 11.60
CA ILE A 329 6.48 -22.70 12.47
C ILE A 329 5.15 -22.79 11.70
N TYR A 330 5.14 -22.46 10.41
CA TYR A 330 3.92 -22.49 9.58
C TYR A 330 3.52 -23.90 9.16
N ALA A 331 4.37 -24.94 9.36
CA ALA A 331 4.06 -26.35 9.14
C ALA A 331 2.89 -26.87 10.00
N TYR A 332 2.50 -26.09 11.00
CA TYR A 332 1.38 -26.41 11.88
C TYR A 332 0.07 -26.65 11.11
N ASP A 333 -0.22 -25.83 10.12
CA ASP A 333 -1.34 -26.04 9.21
C ASP A 333 -0.84 -26.60 7.88
N LYS A 334 -1.16 -27.89 7.63
CA LYS A 334 -0.76 -28.58 6.38
C LYS A 334 -1.29 -27.93 5.10
N PHE A 335 -2.32 -27.08 5.20
CA PHE A 335 -2.91 -26.36 4.09
C PHE A 335 -2.33 -24.95 3.95
N GLU A 336 -1.51 -24.51 4.90
CA GLU A 336 -0.86 -23.21 4.84
C GLU A 336 0.11 -23.16 3.65
N LYS A 337 0.12 -22.01 2.96
CA LYS A 337 1.04 -21.75 1.87
C LYS A 337 1.80 -20.47 2.11
N THR A 338 3.06 -20.46 1.67
CA THR A 338 3.89 -19.26 1.74
C THR A 338 3.27 -18.12 0.95
N ILE A 339 3.50 -16.91 1.43
CA ILE A 339 3.15 -15.68 0.70
C ILE A 339 4.24 -15.27 -0.29
N ALA A 340 5.43 -15.86 -0.25
CA ALA A 340 6.52 -15.57 -1.17
C ALA A 340 6.06 -15.67 -2.64
N LEU A 341 6.62 -14.82 -3.47
CA LEU A 341 6.32 -14.81 -4.89
C LEU A 341 6.64 -16.16 -5.55
N GLN A 342 5.69 -16.69 -6.30
CA GLN A 342 5.83 -17.96 -7.00
C GLN A 342 6.14 -17.74 -8.48
N LYS A 343 6.84 -18.72 -9.07
CA LYS A 343 7.21 -18.68 -10.49
C LYS A 343 5.97 -18.57 -11.37
N GLY A 344 5.96 -17.57 -12.26
CA GLY A 344 4.89 -17.35 -13.24
C GLY A 344 3.70 -16.52 -12.74
N GLU A 345 3.65 -16.15 -11.45
CA GLU A 345 2.56 -15.33 -10.92
C GLU A 345 2.53 -13.93 -11.54
N ILE A 346 3.68 -13.31 -11.74
CA ILE A 346 3.74 -11.99 -12.40
C ILE A 346 3.18 -12.09 -13.82
N ASP A 347 3.57 -13.09 -14.60
CA ASP A 347 3.08 -13.24 -15.97
C ASP A 347 1.57 -13.51 -16.00
N THR A 348 1.07 -14.28 -15.03
CA THR A 348 -0.37 -14.50 -14.85
C THR A 348 -1.09 -13.19 -14.53
N MET A 349 -0.56 -12.37 -13.63
CA MET A 349 -1.09 -11.05 -13.30
C MET A 349 -1.12 -10.13 -14.53
N LEU A 350 0.01 -10.03 -15.26
CA LEU A 350 0.14 -9.15 -16.42
C LEU A 350 -0.82 -9.51 -17.56
N ALA A 351 -1.27 -10.78 -17.65
CA ALA A 351 -2.22 -11.26 -18.65
C ALA A 351 -3.68 -10.94 -18.29
N THR A 352 -4.00 -10.54 -17.07
CA THR A 352 -5.38 -10.24 -16.66
C THR A 352 -5.91 -8.96 -17.30
N ASP A 353 -7.22 -8.88 -17.51
CA ASP A 353 -7.85 -7.68 -18.08
C ASP A 353 -7.70 -6.44 -17.20
N ASN A 354 -7.56 -6.62 -15.87
CA ASN A 354 -7.32 -5.52 -14.95
C ASN A 354 -5.95 -4.86 -15.17
N ILE A 355 -4.97 -5.60 -15.67
CA ILE A 355 -3.58 -5.14 -15.81
C ILE A 355 -3.19 -4.94 -17.26
N LYS A 356 -3.54 -5.87 -18.15
CA LYS A 356 -3.16 -5.82 -19.56
C LYS A 356 -3.60 -4.50 -20.22
N LEU A 357 -2.67 -3.80 -20.87
CA LEU A 357 -2.96 -2.58 -21.61
C LEU A 357 -3.88 -2.83 -22.80
N THR A 358 -4.69 -1.84 -23.15
CA THR A 358 -5.71 -1.91 -24.18
C THR A 358 -5.27 -1.31 -25.52
N GLY A 359 -4.21 -0.48 -25.52
CA GLY A 359 -3.78 0.36 -26.61
C GLY A 359 -4.56 1.68 -26.73
N THR A 360 -5.53 1.92 -25.84
CA THR A 360 -6.29 3.17 -25.78
C THR A 360 -5.71 4.08 -24.72
N LYS A 361 -5.26 5.28 -25.09
CA LYS A 361 -4.53 6.19 -24.22
C LYS A 361 -5.22 6.42 -22.85
N SER A 362 -6.52 6.77 -22.87
CA SER A 362 -7.23 7.08 -21.60
C SER A 362 -7.40 5.86 -20.70
N ALA A 363 -7.69 4.67 -21.29
CA ALA A 363 -7.81 3.43 -20.53
C ALA A 363 -6.46 2.96 -20.00
N ASP A 364 -5.40 3.16 -20.77
CA ASP A 364 -4.04 2.75 -20.36
C ASP A 364 -3.45 3.71 -19.33
N LEU A 365 -3.74 5.01 -19.41
CA LEU A 365 -3.41 5.97 -18.33
C LEU A 365 -4.07 5.60 -17.01
N GLU A 366 -5.33 5.18 -17.02
CA GLU A 366 -6.00 4.69 -15.82
C GLU A 366 -5.20 3.55 -15.18
N LYS A 367 -4.82 2.55 -15.99
CA LYS A 367 -4.02 1.41 -15.50
C LYS A 367 -2.65 1.83 -14.97
N ILE A 368 -1.96 2.73 -15.66
CA ILE A 368 -0.68 3.27 -15.20
C ILE A 368 -0.82 3.95 -13.83
N TYR A 369 -1.82 4.82 -13.65
CA TYR A 369 -2.03 5.51 -12.37
C TYR A 369 -2.48 4.56 -11.26
N LEU A 370 -3.32 3.56 -11.55
CA LEU A 370 -3.68 2.54 -10.58
C LEU A 370 -2.44 1.73 -10.14
N GLN A 371 -1.53 1.41 -11.07
CA GLN A 371 -0.28 0.72 -10.73
C GLN A 371 0.67 1.59 -9.90
N LEU A 372 0.81 2.88 -10.20
CA LEU A 372 1.54 3.83 -9.36
C LEU A 372 0.97 3.88 -7.94
N MET A 373 -0.35 3.97 -7.80
CA MET A 373 -0.99 3.99 -6.48
C MET A 373 -0.83 2.65 -5.73
N ARG A 374 -0.80 1.51 -6.43
CA ARG A 374 -0.50 0.22 -5.80
C ARG A 374 0.96 0.11 -5.40
N HIS A 375 1.87 0.62 -6.23
CA HIS A 375 3.27 0.72 -5.86
C HIS A 375 3.48 1.56 -4.60
N PHE A 376 2.76 2.65 -4.46
CA PHE A 376 2.83 3.54 -3.30
C PHE A 376 1.98 3.10 -2.09
N SER A 377 1.54 1.85 -2.00
CA SER A 377 0.75 1.39 -0.85
C SER A 377 1.48 1.54 0.49
N GLU A 378 2.82 1.44 0.49
CA GLU A 378 3.69 1.70 1.65
C GLU A 378 4.26 3.13 1.68
N GLN A 379 3.83 4.00 0.78
CA GLN A 379 4.23 5.40 0.67
C GLN A 379 2.97 6.29 0.54
N PRO A 380 2.20 6.46 1.61
CA PRO A 380 0.87 7.09 1.56
C PRO A 380 0.91 8.53 1.05
N ASP A 381 1.99 9.26 1.27
CA ASP A 381 2.16 10.63 0.77
C ASP A 381 2.25 10.65 -0.76
N ASP A 382 3.00 9.75 -1.37
CA ASP A 382 3.13 9.63 -2.82
C ASP A 382 1.85 9.06 -3.45
N GLN A 383 1.15 8.15 -2.75
CA GLN A 383 -0.15 7.65 -3.16
C GLN A 383 -1.19 8.80 -3.21
N TYR A 384 -1.27 9.59 -2.13
CA TYR A 384 -2.15 10.75 -2.06
C TYR A 384 -1.84 11.79 -3.14
N VAL A 385 -0.55 12.14 -3.33
CA VAL A 385 -0.14 13.09 -4.36
C VAL A 385 -0.46 12.58 -5.76
N THR A 386 -0.27 11.27 -6.00
CA THR A 386 -0.59 10.65 -7.29
C THR A 386 -2.09 10.72 -7.58
N ALA A 387 -2.94 10.36 -6.64
CA ALA A 387 -4.38 10.47 -6.77
C ALA A 387 -4.82 11.93 -6.98
N ARG A 388 -4.27 12.87 -6.19
CA ARG A 388 -4.58 14.30 -6.27
C ARG A 388 -4.21 14.92 -7.63
N ARG A 389 -3.01 14.62 -8.16
CA ARG A 389 -2.53 15.19 -9.42
C ARG A 389 -3.15 14.58 -10.66
N SER A 390 -3.62 13.34 -10.58
CA SER A 390 -4.17 12.60 -11.73
C SER A 390 -5.70 12.60 -11.79
N GLY A 391 -6.37 12.70 -10.64
CA GLY A 391 -7.82 12.53 -10.53
C GLY A 391 -8.28 11.07 -10.55
N TYR A 392 -7.35 10.09 -10.58
CA TYR A 392 -7.67 8.68 -10.43
C TYR A 392 -7.65 8.28 -8.94
N PRO A 393 -8.42 7.24 -8.53
CA PRO A 393 -9.40 6.48 -9.32
C PRO A 393 -10.51 7.37 -9.85
N LYS A 394 -11.13 7.01 -10.99
CA LYS A 394 -12.21 7.80 -11.56
C LYS A 394 -13.60 7.32 -11.12
N VAL A 395 -14.55 8.25 -11.07
CA VAL A 395 -15.96 7.94 -10.84
C VAL A 395 -16.46 7.03 -11.96
N GLY A 396 -17.15 5.95 -11.58
CA GLY A 396 -17.72 5.00 -12.53
C GLY A 396 -16.72 4.09 -13.23
N SER A 397 -15.46 4.05 -12.78
CA SER A 397 -14.49 3.07 -13.27
C SER A 397 -14.97 1.64 -13.02
N LYS A 398 -14.76 0.77 -14.02
CA LYS A 398 -14.99 -0.67 -13.87
C LYS A 398 -13.80 -1.41 -13.23
N LEU A 399 -12.63 -0.77 -13.19
CA LEU A 399 -11.42 -1.35 -12.60
C LEU A 399 -11.38 -1.10 -11.10
N LEU A 400 -11.32 0.17 -10.73
CA LEU A 400 -11.33 0.64 -9.35
C LEU A 400 -12.10 1.97 -9.31
N PRO A 401 -13.36 1.97 -8.89
CA PRO A 401 -14.16 3.18 -8.87
C PRO A 401 -13.69 4.12 -7.75
N PHE A 402 -13.78 5.42 -7.99
CA PHE A 402 -13.69 6.41 -6.93
C PHE A 402 -14.93 6.29 -6.04
N GLU A 403 -14.73 5.98 -4.79
CA GLU A 403 -15.80 5.90 -3.77
C GLU A 403 -15.83 7.21 -2.98
N LYS A 404 -17.01 7.80 -2.89
CA LYS A 404 -17.23 8.99 -2.06
C LYS A 404 -17.20 8.61 -0.59
N PHE A 405 -16.57 9.43 0.22
CA PHE A 405 -16.75 9.34 1.66
C PHE A 405 -18.22 9.64 2.01
N ASP A 406 -18.84 8.72 2.71
CA ASP A 406 -20.18 8.87 3.24
C ASP A 406 -20.11 8.95 4.76
N GLY A 407 -19.34 9.92 5.24
CA GLY A 407 -19.10 10.11 6.67
C GLY A 407 -19.70 11.39 7.21
N ILE A 408 -20.09 11.34 8.48
CA ILE A 408 -20.61 12.51 9.20
C ILE A 408 -19.50 13.54 9.45
N ALA A 409 -18.28 13.06 9.71
CA ALA A 409 -17.15 13.89 10.07
C ALA A 409 -16.27 14.34 8.88
N LEU A 410 -16.29 13.59 7.77
CA LEU A 410 -15.45 13.84 6.61
C LEU A 410 -16.22 13.53 5.32
N SER A 411 -16.72 14.56 4.66
CA SER A 411 -17.51 14.40 3.42
C SER A 411 -16.68 14.58 2.14
N ALA A 412 -15.42 14.98 2.25
CA ALA A 412 -14.53 15.18 1.12
C ALA A 412 -13.07 14.95 1.52
N ILE A 413 -12.25 14.55 0.54
CA ILE A 413 -10.80 14.42 0.74
C ILE A 413 -10.17 15.81 0.65
N PRO A 414 -9.39 16.25 1.66
CA PRO A 414 -8.73 17.55 1.62
C PRO A 414 -7.73 17.65 0.45
N ARG A 415 -7.63 18.84 -0.12
CA ARG A 415 -6.62 19.15 -1.17
C ARG A 415 -5.29 19.60 -0.57
N ARG A 416 -5.31 20.10 0.66
CA ARG A 416 -4.14 20.51 1.43
C ARG A 416 -4.33 20.27 2.93
N PHE A 417 -3.26 20.25 3.64
CA PHE A 417 -3.28 20.27 5.10
C PHE A 417 -3.41 21.71 5.65
N VAL A 418 -3.77 21.80 6.92
CA VAL A 418 -3.73 23.06 7.67
C VAL A 418 -2.30 23.54 7.73
N VAL A 419 -2.10 24.85 7.51
CA VAL A 419 -0.83 25.54 7.76
C VAL A 419 -1.00 26.47 8.94
N SER A 420 0.01 26.53 9.80
CA SER A 420 -0.03 27.39 10.98
C SER A 420 0.19 28.85 10.62
N GLU A 421 -0.53 29.75 11.27
CA GLU A 421 -0.19 31.15 11.23
C GLU A 421 1.11 31.36 12.03
N PRO A 422 2.16 31.95 11.43
CA PRO A 422 3.39 32.27 12.15
C PRO A 422 3.11 33.20 13.35
N THR A 423 3.81 33.00 14.43
CA THR A 423 3.69 33.87 15.61
C THR A 423 4.14 35.30 15.29
N LYS A 424 3.74 36.26 16.11
CA LYS A 424 4.10 37.70 15.89
C LYS A 424 5.60 37.93 15.95
N ASP A 425 6.30 37.09 16.69
CA ASP A 425 7.75 37.17 16.92
C ASP A 425 8.57 36.38 15.91
N ASP A 426 7.90 35.67 14.98
CA ASP A 426 8.59 34.93 13.91
C ASP A 426 9.18 35.90 12.88
N ILE A 427 10.50 35.89 12.76
CA ILE A 427 11.24 36.76 11.81
C ILE A 427 10.86 36.49 10.35
N MET A 428 10.28 35.33 10.01
CA MET A 428 9.82 34.98 8.68
C MET A 428 8.34 35.28 8.45
N ARG A 429 7.62 35.80 9.48
CA ARG A 429 6.16 35.98 9.44
C ARG A 429 5.69 36.71 8.14
N ASP A 430 6.28 37.84 7.85
CA ASP A 430 5.84 38.66 6.70
C ASP A 430 6.02 37.93 5.36
N ILE A 431 7.11 37.18 5.23
CA ILE A 431 7.40 36.40 4.02
C ILE A 431 6.42 35.20 3.92
N VAL A 432 6.20 34.50 5.02
CA VAL A 432 5.29 33.34 5.06
C VAL A 432 3.84 33.79 4.83
N MET A 433 3.40 34.87 5.48
CA MET A 433 2.05 35.39 5.30
C MET A 433 1.80 35.87 3.86
N LYS A 434 2.79 36.53 3.25
CA LYS A 434 2.73 36.91 1.84
C LYS A 434 2.62 35.69 0.92
N ALA A 435 3.39 34.62 1.18
CA ALA A 435 3.30 33.39 0.44
C ALA A 435 1.92 32.71 0.59
N TYR A 436 1.31 32.74 1.76
CA TYR A 436 -0.04 32.22 1.96
C TYR A 436 -1.09 33.04 1.19
N GLU A 437 -0.94 34.35 1.15
CA GLU A 437 -1.80 35.23 0.35
C GLU A 437 -1.66 34.91 -1.15
N GLU A 438 -0.43 34.81 -1.66
CA GLU A 438 -0.13 34.47 -3.05
C GLU A 438 -0.68 33.07 -3.44
N GLU A 439 -0.66 32.11 -2.52
CA GLU A 439 -1.28 30.80 -2.70
C GLU A 439 -2.81 30.83 -2.60
N GLY A 440 -3.39 31.88 -2.03
CA GLY A 440 -4.82 32.04 -1.84
C GLY A 440 -5.37 31.31 -0.61
N PHE A 441 -4.51 31.06 0.39
CA PHE A 441 -4.93 30.42 1.64
C PHE A 441 -5.65 31.41 2.54
N LYS A 442 -6.93 31.15 2.78
CA LYS A 442 -7.79 31.95 3.64
C LYS A 442 -7.93 31.39 5.05
N THR A 443 -7.56 30.12 5.23
CA THR A 443 -7.71 29.41 6.49
C THR A 443 -6.34 29.00 6.99
N LEU A 444 -5.92 29.60 8.09
CA LEU A 444 -4.66 29.35 8.77
C LEU A 444 -4.95 28.76 10.15
N GLY A 445 -4.07 27.85 10.57
CA GLY A 445 -3.96 27.14 11.83
C GLY A 445 -5.03 27.33 12.89
N THR A 446 -6.02 26.48 12.90
CA THR A 446 -6.97 26.40 14.01
C THR A 446 -7.14 24.95 14.46
N ASN A 447 -7.50 24.78 15.72
CA ASN A 447 -7.87 23.48 16.26
C ASN A 447 -9.25 22.97 15.78
N SER A 448 -9.91 23.73 14.89
CA SER A 448 -11.22 23.41 14.33
C SER A 448 -11.12 22.60 13.02
N GLN A 449 -10.24 21.60 12.99
CA GLN A 449 -10.00 20.77 11.80
C GLN A 449 -11.28 20.12 11.26
N GLY A 450 -12.17 19.66 12.13
CA GLY A 450 -13.44 19.06 11.73
C GLY A 450 -14.32 20.00 10.90
N VAL A 451 -14.39 21.28 11.25
CA VAL A 451 -15.18 22.29 10.53
C VAL A 451 -14.53 22.62 9.19
N GLN A 452 -13.20 22.63 9.12
CA GLN A 452 -12.47 22.97 7.89
C GLN A 452 -12.56 21.88 6.83
N TYR A 453 -12.78 20.62 7.23
CA TYR A 453 -12.91 19.48 6.32
C TYR A 453 -14.38 19.13 5.99
N ASN A 454 -15.33 19.61 6.75
CA ASN A 454 -16.74 19.28 6.55
C ASN A 454 -17.34 20.02 5.33
N GLY A 455 -17.96 19.24 4.45
CA GLY A 455 -18.60 19.72 3.24
C GLY A 455 -17.62 19.91 2.06
N GLY A 456 -18.14 19.72 0.84
CA GLY A 456 -17.35 19.78 -0.39
C GLY A 456 -16.66 21.13 -0.64
N ASN A 457 -17.22 22.23 -0.10
CA ASN A 457 -16.68 23.61 -0.25
C ASN A 457 -15.87 24.07 0.96
N ALA A 458 -15.58 23.20 1.93
CA ALA A 458 -14.71 23.56 3.04
C ALA A 458 -13.34 24.03 2.51
N PRO A 459 -12.71 25.06 3.13
CA PRO A 459 -11.49 25.68 2.59
C PRO A 459 -10.40 24.69 2.25
N LEU A 460 -10.12 23.71 3.11
CA LEU A 460 -9.05 22.72 2.85
C LEU A 460 -9.36 21.75 1.72
N ASN A 461 -10.63 21.62 1.32
CA ASN A 461 -11.06 20.78 0.20
C ASN A 461 -10.98 21.49 -1.15
N VAL A 462 -10.95 22.82 -1.16
CA VAL A 462 -10.98 23.64 -2.39
C VAL A 462 -9.72 24.47 -2.60
N GLU A 463 -9.06 24.89 -1.51
CA GLU A 463 -7.80 25.61 -1.59
C GLU A 463 -6.68 24.68 -2.03
N ARG A 464 -5.85 25.13 -2.97
CA ARG A 464 -4.86 24.32 -3.64
C ARG A 464 -3.46 24.89 -3.50
N VAL A 465 -2.52 24.05 -3.09
CA VAL A 465 -1.08 24.35 -3.20
C VAL A 465 -0.66 24.47 -4.66
N TRP A 466 0.41 25.21 -4.96
CA TRP A 466 0.84 25.48 -6.32
C TRP A 466 0.90 24.23 -7.24
N PRO A 467 1.48 23.08 -6.83
CA PRO A 467 1.52 21.91 -7.72
C PRO A 467 0.13 21.34 -8.05
N ASP A 468 -0.90 21.71 -7.29
CA ASP A 468 -2.25 21.23 -7.41
C ASP A 468 -3.22 22.18 -8.14
N LYS A 469 -2.81 23.44 -8.40
CA LYS A 469 -3.70 24.50 -8.92
C LYS A 469 -4.45 24.08 -10.19
N ASN A 470 -3.78 23.42 -11.10
CA ASN A 470 -4.36 22.95 -12.37
C ASN A 470 -4.65 21.43 -12.38
N ALA A 471 -4.57 20.75 -11.26
CA ALA A 471 -4.91 19.33 -11.20
C ALA A 471 -6.42 19.11 -11.39
N PRO A 472 -6.84 17.93 -11.88
CA PRO A 472 -8.26 17.58 -11.97
C PRO A 472 -8.91 17.48 -10.59
N GLN A 473 -10.23 17.47 -10.55
CA GLN A 473 -10.96 17.14 -9.33
C GLN A 473 -10.81 15.65 -9.00
N TRP A 474 -11.05 15.30 -7.73
CA TRP A 474 -11.09 13.91 -7.32
C TRP A 474 -12.09 13.13 -8.18
N GLY A 475 -11.68 11.98 -8.68
CA GLY A 475 -12.53 11.10 -9.47
C GLY A 475 -12.83 11.56 -10.90
N THR A 476 -12.26 12.68 -11.36
CA THR A 476 -12.50 13.23 -12.71
C THR A 476 -11.17 13.54 -13.42
N PRO A 477 -10.42 12.51 -13.85
CA PRO A 477 -9.15 12.72 -14.54
C PRO A 477 -9.35 13.53 -15.82
N LYS A 478 -8.33 14.30 -16.21
CA LYS A 478 -8.30 14.96 -17.54
C LYS A 478 -8.07 13.88 -18.61
N GLU A 479 -8.88 13.92 -19.66
CA GLU A 479 -8.73 13.05 -20.82
C GLU A 479 -7.55 13.45 -21.71
#